data_51404d78e430e56a453a6566bad8a650
#
_entry.id   51404d78e430e56a453a6566bad8a650
#
_cell.length_a   1.000
_cell.length_b   1.000
_cell.length_c   1.000
_cell.angle_alpha   90.00
_cell.angle_beta   90.00
_cell.angle_gamma   90.00
#
_symmetry.space_group_name_H-M   'P 1'
#
loop_
_entity.id
_entity.type
_entity.pdbx_description
1 polymer ?
#
loop_
_entity_poly.entity_id
_entity_poly.type
_entity_poly.pdbx_seq_one_letter_code
_entity_poly.pdbx_strand_id
1 'polypeptide(L)'
;MRVPSLTDKDSADLEFALKNGADAIAVSFVRTAEDVRLVRNRVSAYGSETWIVAKLEKPQAIEHLDAILTVADGIMVARGDLGVEVPPEKVPAIQKHIIRRAAEFRKPVITATQMLESMIENPRPTRAEVSDVANAVYDGTDAVMLSGESAVGKYPVETVSMMARIVADAERHIKEQSYSEARERGSHLSIAETICEATAHAADDLDLRGIALFTESGVTARQLSKYHPSSPIFALSPVEVTINRLNLLWGTTPIRCPKVNTTEALVDVAESLLEQGGYVRPREVIAIVAGTRTKSGSTNFLRLHVMGEHNLEGVRFFAPKEEEHVPAPAPEAAARTKRPAPKPAKKK
;
A
#
# COMPACT_ATOMS: atom_id res chain seq x y z
N MET A 1 31.77 -21.69 -0.17
CA MET A 1 31.07 -22.25 1.00
C MET A 1 29.56 -21.99 0.83
N ARG A 2 28.71 -23.00 0.84
CA ARG A 2 27.25 -22.79 0.87
C ARG A 2 26.85 -22.52 2.33
N VAL A 3 26.60 -21.26 2.67
CA VAL A 3 25.99 -20.92 3.95
C VAL A 3 24.53 -21.40 3.89
N PRO A 4 24.06 -22.21 4.87
CA PRO A 4 22.68 -22.64 4.90
C PRO A 4 21.76 -21.43 5.04
N SER A 5 20.59 -21.47 4.40
CA SER A 5 19.58 -20.38 4.43
C SER A 5 18.93 -20.23 5.81
N LEU A 6 19.09 -21.22 6.69
CA LEU A 6 18.61 -21.20 8.07
C LEU A 6 19.69 -21.85 8.95
N THR A 7 20.31 -21.07 9.82
CA THR A 7 21.28 -21.55 10.82
C THR A 7 20.57 -22.06 12.06
N ASP A 8 21.31 -22.72 12.98
CA ASP A 8 20.76 -23.13 14.28
C ASP A 8 20.27 -21.91 15.09
N LYS A 9 21.02 -20.79 15.01
CA LYS A 9 20.60 -19.54 15.62
C LYS A 9 19.29 -19.03 15.01
N ASP A 10 19.19 -18.98 13.69
CA ASP A 10 17.96 -18.53 13.01
C ASP A 10 16.78 -19.42 13.37
N SER A 11 16.99 -20.70 13.55
CA SER A 11 15.95 -21.63 13.99
C SER A 11 15.44 -21.32 15.40
N ALA A 12 16.34 -20.96 16.32
CA ALA A 12 15.98 -20.56 17.68
C ALA A 12 15.26 -19.19 17.70
N ASP A 13 15.75 -18.24 16.91
CA ASP A 13 15.14 -16.90 16.77
C ASP A 13 13.74 -17.01 16.13
N LEU A 14 13.56 -17.86 15.13
CA LEU A 14 12.27 -18.15 14.52
C LEU A 14 11.27 -18.71 15.55
N GLU A 15 11.71 -19.70 16.33
CA GLU A 15 10.87 -20.26 17.40
C GLU A 15 10.46 -19.22 18.42
N PHE A 16 11.39 -18.36 18.83
CA PHE A 16 11.12 -17.25 19.74
C PHE A 16 10.08 -16.29 19.14
N ALA A 17 10.26 -15.87 17.89
CA ALA A 17 9.35 -14.96 17.21
C ALA A 17 7.92 -15.54 17.09
N LEU A 18 7.80 -16.82 16.71
CA LEU A 18 6.51 -17.51 16.60
C LEU A 18 5.80 -17.62 17.96
N LYS A 19 6.54 -17.95 19.03
CA LYS A 19 6.01 -18.00 20.40
C LYS A 19 5.51 -16.66 20.91
N ASN A 20 6.11 -15.57 20.43
CA ASN A 20 5.73 -14.20 20.79
C ASN A 20 4.72 -13.58 19.82
N GLY A 21 4.12 -14.36 18.92
CA GLY A 21 3.01 -13.94 18.08
C GLY A 21 3.41 -13.04 16.90
N ALA A 22 4.59 -13.25 16.31
CA ALA A 22 4.99 -12.52 15.11
C ALA A 22 4.02 -12.80 13.96
N ASP A 23 3.47 -11.75 13.33
CA ASP A 23 2.53 -11.84 12.20
C ASP A 23 3.24 -12.14 10.88
N ALA A 24 4.52 -11.75 10.74
CA ALA A 24 5.36 -12.00 9.58
C ALA A 24 6.83 -12.21 9.99
N ILE A 25 7.54 -13.02 9.21
CA ILE A 25 8.99 -13.28 9.34
C ILE A 25 9.67 -12.87 8.04
N ALA A 26 10.67 -12.01 8.12
CA ALA A 26 11.52 -11.65 6.99
C ALA A 26 12.74 -12.56 6.92
N VAL A 27 12.96 -13.20 5.77
CA VAL A 27 14.06 -14.14 5.54
C VAL A 27 15.13 -13.46 4.69
N SER A 28 16.34 -13.29 5.27
CA SER A 28 17.49 -12.70 4.59
C SER A 28 18.17 -13.69 3.64
N PHE A 29 18.88 -13.15 2.66
CA PHE A 29 19.72 -13.90 1.72
C PHE A 29 19.02 -15.02 0.95
N VAL A 30 17.73 -14.85 0.67
CA VAL A 30 16.98 -15.77 -0.19
C VAL A 30 17.59 -15.79 -1.59
N ARG A 31 17.78 -16.99 -2.13
CA ARG A 31 18.33 -17.22 -3.47
C ARG A 31 17.37 -17.99 -4.35
N THR A 32 16.59 -18.89 -3.75
CA THR A 32 15.66 -19.77 -4.45
C THR A 32 14.37 -19.97 -3.66
N ALA A 33 13.34 -20.52 -4.31
CA ALA A 33 12.10 -20.91 -3.65
C ALA A 33 12.30 -21.93 -2.52
N GLU A 34 13.36 -22.76 -2.60
CA GLU A 34 13.65 -23.76 -1.57
C GLU A 34 14.07 -23.13 -0.24
N ASP A 35 14.79 -22.02 -0.29
CA ASP A 35 15.15 -21.25 0.91
C ASP A 35 13.89 -20.79 1.66
N VAL A 36 12.87 -20.34 0.94
CA VAL A 36 11.56 -19.94 1.51
C VAL A 36 10.77 -21.15 2.02
N ARG A 37 10.76 -22.26 1.26
CA ARG A 37 10.07 -23.51 1.68
C ARG A 37 10.64 -24.08 2.97
N LEU A 38 11.96 -24.03 3.15
CA LEU A 38 12.62 -24.47 4.37
C LEU A 38 12.06 -23.75 5.59
N VAL A 39 11.92 -22.43 5.53
CA VAL A 39 11.33 -21.62 6.60
C VAL A 39 9.84 -21.94 6.75
N ARG A 40 9.09 -22.06 5.64
CA ARG A 40 7.67 -22.42 5.66
C ARG A 40 7.42 -23.74 6.39
N ASN A 41 8.25 -24.76 6.12
CA ASN A 41 8.14 -26.06 6.79
C ASN A 41 8.35 -25.95 8.30
N ARG A 42 9.28 -25.09 8.74
CA ARG A 42 9.50 -24.83 10.17
C ARG A 42 8.32 -24.10 10.80
N VAL A 43 7.81 -23.03 10.16
CA VAL A 43 6.62 -22.28 10.61
C VAL A 43 5.42 -23.23 10.74
N SER A 44 5.18 -24.08 9.74
CA SER A 44 4.09 -25.06 9.74
C SER A 44 4.25 -26.12 10.83
N ALA A 45 5.49 -26.56 11.11
CA ALA A 45 5.77 -27.50 12.19
C ALA A 45 5.43 -26.95 13.59
N TYR A 46 5.43 -25.62 13.75
CA TYR A 46 4.94 -24.92 14.95
C TYR A 46 3.42 -24.74 14.97
N GLY A 47 2.69 -25.20 13.93
CA GLY A 47 1.25 -24.99 13.81
C GLY A 47 0.88 -23.54 13.52
N SER A 48 1.81 -22.75 12.97
CA SER A 48 1.60 -21.34 12.63
C SER A 48 1.42 -21.13 11.12
N GLU A 49 0.67 -20.08 10.76
CA GLU A 49 0.50 -19.57 9.38
C GLU A 49 1.16 -18.19 9.21
N THR A 50 2.17 -17.89 10.04
CA THR A 50 2.93 -16.62 9.97
C THR A 50 3.43 -16.37 8.56
N TRP A 51 3.25 -15.15 8.06
CA TRP A 51 3.69 -14.77 6.72
C TRP A 51 5.20 -14.81 6.60
N ILE A 52 5.67 -15.20 5.42
CA ILE A 52 7.10 -15.19 5.09
C ILE A 52 7.34 -14.13 4.02
N VAL A 53 8.13 -13.13 4.39
CA VAL A 53 8.61 -12.08 3.49
C VAL A 53 10.03 -12.44 3.04
N ALA A 54 10.20 -12.70 1.75
CA ALA A 54 11.51 -13.01 1.19
C ALA A 54 12.29 -11.71 0.90
N LYS A 55 13.47 -11.55 1.50
CA LYS A 55 14.37 -10.43 1.23
C LYS A 55 15.22 -10.73 0.00
N LEU A 56 15.07 -9.90 -1.03
CA LEU A 56 15.77 -10.02 -2.30
C LEU A 56 17.05 -9.21 -2.26
N GLU A 57 18.14 -9.86 -1.88
CA GLU A 57 19.47 -9.29 -1.62
C GLU A 57 20.53 -9.83 -2.56
N LYS A 58 20.22 -10.90 -3.30
CA LYS A 58 21.16 -11.65 -4.13
C LYS A 58 20.72 -11.70 -5.60
N PRO A 59 21.65 -11.64 -6.57
CA PRO A 59 21.33 -11.76 -8.00
C PRO A 59 20.54 -13.04 -8.33
N GLN A 60 20.88 -14.17 -7.67
CA GLN A 60 20.18 -15.44 -7.86
C GLN A 60 18.70 -15.36 -7.52
N ALA A 61 18.32 -14.51 -6.54
CA ALA A 61 16.92 -14.30 -6.21
C ALA A 61 16.15 -13.64 -7.36
N ILE A 62 16.82 -12.79 -8.13
CA ILE A 62 16.20 -12.13 -9.30
C ILE A 62 16.03 -13.13 -10.45
N GLU A 63 16.99 -14.03 -10.66
CA GLU A 63 16.91 -15.11 -11.65
C GLU A 63 15.77 -16.11 -11.34
N HIS A 64 15.48 -16.31 -10.03
CA HIS A 64 14.44 -17.23 -9.56
C HIS A 64 13.19 -16.53 -9.01
N LEU A 65 12.96 -15.27 -9.39
CA LEU A 65 11.95 -14.38 -8.81
C LEU A 65 10.55 -15.02 -8.82
N ASP A 66 10.10 -15.52 -9.95
CA ASP A 66 8.75 -16.10 -10.10
C ASP A 66 8.54 -17.33 -9.19
N ALA A 67 9.56 -18.17 -9.07
CA ALA A 67 9.50 -19.32 -8.19
C ALA A 67 9.45 -18.90 -6.70
N ILE A 68 10.16 -17.84 -6.32
CA ILE A 68 10.12 -17.26 -4.97
C ILE A 68 8.74 -16.65 -4.71
N LEU A 69 8.21 -15.86 -5.64
CA LEU A 69 6.88 -15.25 -5.54
C LEU A 69 5.76 -16.28 -5.37
N THR A 70 5.90 -17.47 -5.95
CA THR A 70 4.92 -18.55 -5.79
C THR A 70 4.81 -19.03 -4.34
N VAL A 71 5.91 -19.02 -3.56
CA VAL A 71 5.98 -19.62 -2.22
C VAL A 71 6.05 -18.61 -1.07
N ALA A 72 6.48 -17.38 -1.33
CA ALA A 72 6.50 -16.29 -0.35
C ALA A 72 5.11 -15.65 -0.20
N ASP A 73 4.83 -15.04 0.97
CA ASP A 73 3.62 -14.25 1.19
C ASP A 73 3.81 -12.79 0.79
N GLY A 74 5.03 -12.29 0.88
CA GLY A 74 5.47 -10.96 0.45
C GLY A 74 6.95 -10.96 0.14
N ILE A 75 7.44 -9.87 -0.40
CA ILE A 75 8.87 -9.68 -0.69
C ILE A 75 9.36 -8.34 -0.18
N MET A 76 10.67 -8.24 0.03
CA MET A 76 11.35 -7.00 0.35
C MET A 76 12.49 -6.76 -0.64
N VAL A 77 12.49 -5.60 -1.26
CA VAL A 77 13.62 -5.12 -2.06
C VAL A 77 14.62 -4.47 -1.11
N ALA A 78 15.65 -5.22 -0.71
CA ALA A 78 16.69 -4.78 0.21
C ALA A 78 17.85 -4.16 -0.58
N ARG A 79 17.70 -2.89 -0.94
CA ARG A 79 18.56 -2.19 -1.92
C ARG A 79 20.02 -2.05 -1.49
N GLY A 80 20.25 -1.89 -0.18
CA GLY A 80 21.60 -1.79 0.38
C GLY A 80 22.44 -3.04 0.08
N ASP A 81 21.93 -4.20 0.49
CA ASP A 81 22.63 -5.49 0.28
C ASP A 81 22.66 -5.87 -1.21
N LEU A 82 21.57 -5.62 -1.94
CA LEU A 82 21.51 -5.86 -3.38
C LEU A 82 22.55 -5.00 -4.14
N GLY A 83 22.74 -3.74 -3.73
CA GLY A 83 23.71 -2.82 -4.35
C GLY A 83 25.17 -3.16 -4.06
N VAL A 84 25.45 -4.04 -3.09
CA VAL A 84 26.78 -4.64 -2.89
C VAL A 84 27.03 -5.81 -3.85
N GLU A 85 25.97 -6.52 -4.24
CA GLU A 85 26.03 -7.73 -5.06
C GLU A 85 25.92 -7.45 -6.57
N VAL A 86 25.29 -6.33 -6.96
CA VAL A 86 25.12 -5.90 -8.35
C VAL A 86 25.64 -4.47 -8.53
N PRO A 87 26.03 -4.07 -9.77
CA PRO A 87 26.37 -2.67 -10.04
C PRO A 87 25.25 -1.73 -9.62
N PRO A 88 25.56 -0.65 -8.86
CA PRO A 88 24.54 0.24 -8.29
C PRO A 88 23.57 0.83 -9.32
N GLU A 89 24.02 1.11 -10.53
CA GLU A 89 23.20 1.64 -11.62
C GLU A 89 22.11 0.67 -12.10
N LYS A 90 22.19 -0.62 -11.76
CA LYS A 90 21.20 -1.63 -12.11
C LYS A 90 20.08 -1.74 -11.07
N VAL A 91 20.32 -1.29 -9.83
CA VAL A 91 19.38 -1.44 -8.72
C VAL A 91 18.01 -0.82 -9.02
N PRO A 92 17.88 0.41 -9.57
CA PRO A 92 16.58 0.99 -9.88
C PRO A 92 15.77 0.17 -10.89
N ALA A 93 16.40 -0.36 -11.94
CA ALA A 93 15.71 -1.19 -12.93
C ALA A 93 15.27 -2.54 -12.35
N ILE A 94 16.08 -3.13 -11.47
CA ILE A 94 15.76 -4.37 -10.76
C ILE A 94 14.59 -4.12 -9.81
N GLN A 95 14.57 -3.03 -9.03
CA GLN A 95 13.46 -2.64 -8.16
C GLN A 95 12.14 -2.58 -8.94
N LYS A 96 12.10 -1.84 -10.04
CA LYS A 96 10.90 -1.74 -10.90
C LYS A 96 10.44 -3.11 -11.41
N HIS A 97 11.37 -3.95 -11.83
CA HIS A 97 11.07 -5.31 -12.29
C HIS A 97 10.46 -6.15 -11.18
N ILE A 98 11.05 -6.14 -9.98
CA ILE A 98 10.56 -6.89 -8.82
C ILE A 98 9.15 -6.44 -8.44
N ILE A 99 8.92 -5.13 -8.31
CA ILE A 99 7.62 -4.57 -7.92
C ILE A 99 6.54 -4.97 -8.93
N ARG A 100 6.81 -4.82 -10.22
CA ARG A 100 5.88 -5.23 -11.28
C ARG A 100 5.55 -6.72 -11.21
N ARG A 101 6.57 -7.60 -11.11
CA ARG A 101 6.35 -9.04 -11.02
C ARG A 101 5.56 -9.42 -9.76
N ALA A 102 5.86 -8.81 -8.63
CA ALA A 102 5.12 -9.04 -7.39
C ALA A 102 3.64 -8.64 -7.51
N ALA A 103 3.34 -7.55 -8.20
CA ALA A 103 1.96 -7.13 -8.48
C ALA A 103 1.21 -8.20 -9.31
N GLU A 104 1.84 -8.76 -10.34
CA GLU A 104 1.28 -9.85 -11.15
C GLU A 104 0.97 -11.11 -10.31
N PHE A 105 1.84 -11.44 -9.33
CA PHE A 105 1.65 -12.53 -8.38
C PHE A 105 0.76 -12.15 -7.18
N ARG A 106 0.21 -10.95 -7.13
CA ARG A 106 -0.61 -10.42 -6.02
C ARG A 106 0.12 -10.47 -4.66
N LYS A 107 1.43 -10.21 -4.66
CA LYS A 107 2.25 -10.21 -3.44
C LYS A 107 2.58 -8.80 -2.99
N PRO A 108 2.51 -8.48 -1.68
CA PRO A 108 2.96 -7.20 -1.17
C PRO A 108 4.48 -7.05 -1.29
N VAL A 109 4.91 -5.83 -1.55
CA VAL A 109 6.32 -5.44 -1.67
C VAL A 109 6.66 -4.37 -0.66
N ILE A 110 7.78 -4.57 0.03
CA ILE A 110 8.40 -3.56 0.89
C ILE A 110 9.67 -3.07 0.21
N THR A 111 9.75 -1.77 -0.09
CA THR A 111 11.01 -1.15 -0.56
C THR A 111 11.78 -0.64 0.64
N ALA A 112 13.01 -1.11 0.81
CA ALA A 112 13.78 -0.94 2.03
C ALA A 112 15.20 -0.42 1.76
N THR A 113 15.79 0.13 2.81
CA THR A 113 17.17 0.60 2.95
C THR A 113 17.49 1.88 2.16
N GLN A 114 18.28 2.76 2.76
CA GLN A 114 18.76 4.02 2.19
C GLN A 114 17.63 4.92 1.65
N MET A 115 16.53 4.97 2.37
CA MET A 115 15.37 5.78 1.96
C MET A 115 15.54 7.26 2.34
N LEU A 116 15.83 7.54 3.62
CA LEU A 116 16.09 8.88 4.16
C LEU A 116 17.35 8.87 5.03
N GLU A 117 18.40 8.19 4.58
CA GLU A 117 19.61 7.86 5.35
C GLU A 117 20.29 9.09 5.96
N SER A 118 20.31 10.23 5.25
CA SER A 118 20.86 11.47 5.79
C SER A 118 20.15 11.96 7.05
N MET A 119 18.90 11.53 7.27
CA MET A 119 18.12 11.90 8.46
C MET A 119 18.52 11.11 9.72
N ILE A 120 19.45 10.17 9.64
CA ILE A 120 20.11 9.64 10.84
C ILE A 120 20.77 10.78 11.62
N GLU A 121 21.43 11.70 10.91
CA GLU A 121 22.19 12.80 11.50
C GLU A 121 21.56 14.19 11.26
N ASN A 122 20.67 14.35 10.29
CA ASN A 122 20.12 15.63 9.88
C ASN A 122 18.59 15.68 10.04
N PRO A 123 18.00 16.85 10.42
CA PRO A 123 16.55 16.97 10.60
C PRO A 123 15.76 17.05 9.28
N ARG A 124 16.44 17.06 8.13
CA ARG A 124 15.84 17.13 6.79
C ARG A 124 16.60 16.23 5.82
N PRO A 125 15.87 15.54 4.90
CA PRO A 125 16.50 14.72 3.89
C PRO A 125 17.10 15.55 2.77
N THR A 126 17.92 14.93 1.94
CA THR A 126 18.35 15.45 0.66
C THR A 126 17.21 15.39 -0.38
N ARG A 127 17.32 16.19 -1.45
CA ARG A 127 16.34 16.12 -2.57
C ARG A 127 16.40 14.78 -3.29
N ALA A 128 17.55 14.14 -3.35
CA ALA A 128 17.70 12.82 -3.96
C ALA A 128 16.93 11.74 -3.19
N GLU A 129 16.99 11.75 -1.86
CA GLU A 129 16.24 10.83 -1.00
C GLU A 129 14.73 11.05 -1.11
N VAL A 130 14.26 12.30 -1.12
CA VAL A 130 12.83 12.61 -1.36
C VAL A 130 12.38 12.05 -2.70
N SER A 131 13.18 12.24 -3.76
CA SER A 131 12.88 11.70 -5.09
C SER A 131 12.89 10.18 -5.11
N ASP A 132 13.79 9.54 -4.37
CA ASP A 132 13.90 8.08 -4.31
C ASP A 132 12.68 7.45 -3.62
N VAL A 133 12.25 8.00 -2.47
CA VAL A 133 11.02 7.56 -1.80
C VAL A 133 9.79 7.72 -2.72
N ALA A 134 9.64 8.89 -3.36
CA ALA A 134 8.53 9.14 -4.27
C ALA A 134 8.56 8.16 -5.46
N ASN A 135 9.73 7.86 -6.04
CA ASN A 135 9.85 6.88 -7.11
C ASN A 135 9.47 5.46 -6.67
N ALA A 136 9.81 5.03 -5.45
CA ALA A 136 9.37 3.74 -4.94
C ALA A 136 7.83 3.65 -4.87
N VAL A 137 7.16 4.74 -4.48
CA VAL A 137 5.70 4.84 -4.47
C VAL A 137 5.15 4.80 -5.90
N TYR A 138 5.72 5.57 -6.83
CA TYR A 138 5.33 5.54 -8.25
C TYR A 138 5.56 4.18 -8.93
N ASP A 139 6.57 3.42 -8.47
CA ASP A 139 6.81 2.06 -8.94
C ASP A 139 5.74 1.06 -8.48
N GLY A 140 4.88 1.44 -7.50
CA GLY A 140 3.79 0.63 -6.97
C GLY A 140 4.16 -0.25 -5.78
N THR A 141 5.15 0.15 -4.96
CA THR A 141 5.45 -0.55 -3.70
C THR A 141 4.27 -0.45 -2.73
N ASP A 142 4.04 -1.48 -1.92
CA ASP A 142 2.98 -1.47 -0.90
C ASP A 142 3.41 -0.71 0.36
N ALA A 143 4.69 -0.82 0.71
CA ALA A 143 5.26 -0.16 1.87
C ALA A 143 6.70 0.30 1.60
N VAL A 144 7.09 1.34 2.29
CA VAL A 144 8.48 1.82 2.39
C VAL A 144 8.98 1.64 3.82
N MET A 145 10.24 1.27 3.99
CA MET A 145 10.80 0.93 5.29
C MET A 145 11.96 1.87 5.64
N LEU A 146 11.90 2.43 6.84
CA LEU A 146 13.04 3.07 7.51
C LEU A 146 13.82 2.03 8.32
N SER A 147 15.10 2.18 8.43
CA SER A 147 16.03 1.29 9.17
C SER A 147 16.75 2.08 10.26
N GLY A 148 18.02 2.41 10.06
CA GLY A 148 18.83 3.19 10.98
C GLY A 148 18.23 4.57 11.29
N GLU A 149 17.53 5.16 10.34
CA GLU A 149 16.91 6.48 10.43
C GLU A 149 15.95 6.60 11.62
N SER A 150 15.19 5.55 11.89
CA SER A 150 14.24 5.50 13.02
C SER A 150 14.75 4.67 14.21
N ALA A 151 15.68 3.72 13.98
CA ALA A 151 16.16 2.81 15.03
C ALA A 151 17.27 3.42 15.89
N VAL A 152 18.18 4.18 15.29
CA VAL A 152 19.36 4.78 15.97
C VAL A 152 19.58 6.24 15.61
N GLY A 153 18.81 6.79 14.67
CA GLY A 153 18.93 8.18 14.22
C GLY A 153 18.57 9.20 15.29
N LYS A 154 19.04 10.42 15.12
CA LYS A 154 18.79 11.54 16.03
C LYS A 154 17.39 12.14 15.88
N TYR A 155 16.71 11.89 14.74
CA TYR A 155 15.44 12.52 14.35
C TYR A 155 14.38 11.48 13.95
N PRO A 156 14.07 10.45 14.76
CA PRO A 156 13.20 9.35 14.36
C PRO A 156 11.76 9.79 14.04
N VAL A 157 11.20 10.69 14.84
CA VAL A 157 9.82 11.20 14.65
C VAL A 157 9.72 12.06 13.40
N GLU A 158 10.69 12.94 13.18
CA GLU A 158 10.76 13.81 12.00
C GLU A 158 10.94 12.99 10.72
N THR A 159 11.73 11.91 10.80
CA THR A 159 11.97 11.01 9.68
C THR A 159 10.71 10.25 9.26
N VAL A 160 9.99 9.66 10.22
CA VAL A 160 8.70 9.00 9.93
C VAL A 160 7.69 10.03 9.39
N SER A 161 7.61 11.21 9.98
CA SER A 161 6.73 12.28 9.51
C SER A 161 7.08 12.77 8.11
N MET A 162 8.38 12.84 7.78
CA MET A 162 8.84 13.19 6.44
C MET A 162 8.47 12.11 5.42
N MET A 163 8.74 10.84 5.75
CA MET A 163 8.36 9.69 4.92
C MET A 163 6.87 9.73 4.59
N ALA A 164 6.02 9.89 5.61
CA ALA A 164 4.57 9.95 5.44
C ALA A 164 4.13 11.10 4.51
N ARG A 165 4.76 12.29 4.63
CA ARG A 165 4.45 13.42 3.74
C ARG A 165 4.86 13.16 2.29
N ILE A 166 6.02 12.54 2.07
CA ILE A 166 6.49 12.21 0.71
C ILE A 166 5.54 11.19 0.08
N VAL A 167 5.20 10.13 0.81
CA VAL A 167 4.25 9.10 0.35
C VAL A 167 2.91 9.72 -0.01
N ALA A 168 2.30 10.48 0.91
CA ALA A 168 1.00 11.11 0.67
C ALA A 168 1.02 12.11 -0.50
N ASP A 169 2.14 12.80 -0.74
CA ASP A 169 2.29 13.69 -1.89
C ASP A 169 2.41 12.91 -3.19
N ALA A 170 3.25 11.87 -3.22
CA ALA A 170 3.42 11.00 -4.37
C ALA A 170 2.09 10.32 -4.76
N GLU A 171 1.33 9.78 -3.80
CA GLU A 171 0.05 9.12 -4.04
C GLU A 171 -1.00 10.06 -4.67
N ARG A 172 -1.00 11.34 -4.32
CA ARG A 172 -1.90 12.31 -4.97
C ARG A 172 -1.64 12.46 -6.47
N HIS A 173 -0.40 12.27 -6.91
CA HIS A 173 0.01 12.42 -8.30
C HIS A 173 -0.07 11.10 -9.11
N ILE A 174 -0.21 9.94 -8.43
CA ILE A 174 -0.41 8.64 -9.12
C ILE A 174 -1.75 8.60 -9.88
N LYS A 175 -2.77 9.31 -9.42
CA LYS A 175 -4.12 9.34 -10.03
C LYS A 175 -4.13 9.71 -11.52
N GLU A 176 -3.05 10.30 -12.03
CA GLU A 176 -2.90 10.68 -13.45
C GLU A 176 -2.34 9.53 -14.32
N GLN A 177 -1.81 8.46 -13.72
CA GLN A 177 -1.25 7.32 -14.43
C GLN A 177 -2.14 6.09 -14.22
N SER A 178 -2.95 5.77 -15.23
CA SER A 178 -3.82 4.59 -15.21
C SER A 178 -3.00 3.30 -15.09
N TYR A 179 -3.17 2.55 -14.00
CA TYR A 179 -2.59 1.21 -13.79
C TYR A 179 -3.26 0.11 -14.64
N SER A 180 -4.07 0.48 -15.64
CA SER A 180 -4.79 -0.47 -16.52
C SER A 180 -3.87 -1.35 -17.40
N GLU A 181 -2.56 -1.10 -17.40
CA GLU A 181 -1.60 -1.81 -18.27
C GLU A 181 -1.09 -3.17 -17.76
N ALA A 182 -1.39 -3.55 -16.52
CA ALA A 182 -0.79 -4.74 -15.88
C ALA A 182 -1.44 -6.07 -16.28
N ARG A 183 -2.27 -6.10 -17.32
CA ARG A 183 -2.93 -7.32 -17.77
C ARG A 183 -2.24 -7.93 -18.97
N GLU A 184 -1.60 -9.09 -18.82
CA GLU A 184 -1.29 -9.95 -19.95
C GLU A 184 -2.61 -10.39 -20.63
N ARG A 185 -2.79 -9.97 -21.88
CA ARG A 185 -3.95 -10.37 -22.69
C ARG A 185 -3.96 -11.89 -22.83
N GLY A 186 -4.93 -12.55 -22.20
CA GLY A 186 -5.12 -14.00 -22.30
C GLY A 186 -5.24 -14.78 -21.00
N SER A 187 -5.00 -14.19 -19.84
CA SER A 187 -5.23 -14.85 -18.55
C SER A 187 -6.72 -14.79 -18.17
N HIS A 188 -7.30 -15.95 -17.86
CA HIS A 188 -8.64 -16.03 -17.29
C HIS A 188 -8.57 -15.66 -15.81
N LEU A 189 -9.30 -14.62 -15.41
CA LEU A 189 -9.44 -14.23 -14.00
C LEU A 189 -10.41 -15.18 -13.27
N SER A 190 -10.15 -15.41 -12.00
CA SER A 190 -11.13 -16.00 -11.10
C SER A 190 -12.29 -15.02 -10.85
N ILE A 191 -13.43 -15.51 -10.34
CA ILE A 191 -14.57 -14.65 -9.95
C ILE A 191 -14.12 -13.55 -8.98
N ALA A 192 -13.31 -13.91 -7.99
CA ALA A 192 -12.82 -12.96 -6.99
C ALA A 192 -11.96 -11.84 -7.61
N GLU A 193 -11.06 -12.18 -8.53
CA GLU A 193 -10.24 -11.19 -9.25
C GLU A 193 -11.09 -10.30 -10.16
N THR A 194 -12.09 -10.87 -10.86
CA THR A 194 -13.02 -10.08 -11.68
C THR A 194 -13.81 -9.08 -10.82
N ILE A 195 -14.26 -9.48 -9.64
CA ILE A 195 -14.94 -8.56 -8.69
C ILE A 195 -13.97 -7.47 -8.22
N CYS A 196 -12.72 -7.80 -7.90
CA CYS A 196 -11.72 -6.80 -7.50
C CYS A 196 -11.44 -5.79 -8.65
N GLU A 197 -11.27 -6.28 -9.88
CA GLU A 197 -11.06 -5.42 -11.04
C GLU A 197 -12.26 -4.50 -11.30
N ALA A 198 -13.48 -5.04 -11.29
CA ALA A 198 -14.71 -4.27 -11.44
C ALA A 198 -14.88 -3.23 -10.32
N THR A 199 -14.49 -3.57 -9.08
CA THR A 199 -14.55 -2.66 -7.94
C THR A 199 -13.56 -1.50 -8.11
N ALA A 200 -12.34 -1.78 -8.56
CA ALA A 200 -11.34 -0.74 -8.80
C ALA A 200 -11.80 0.22 -9.90
N HIS A 201 -12.32 -0.29 -11.02
CA HIS A 201 -12.89 0.56 -12.08
C HIS A 201 -14.08 1.38 -11.59
N ALA A 202 -15.01 0.77 -10.83
CA ALA A 202 -16.13 1.52 -10.28
C ALA A 202 -15.69 2.62 -9.29
N ALA A 203 -14.60 2.37 -8.55
CA ALA A 203 -14.03 3.37 -7.66
C ALA A 203 -13.53 4.61 -8.42
N ASP A 204 -12.88 4.40 -9.55
CA ASP A 204 -12.35 5.46 -10.39
C ASP A 204 -13.48 6.19 -11.17
N ASP A 205 -14.40 5.42 -11.77
CA ASP A 205 -15.48 5.97 -12.60
C ASP A 205 -16.50 6.79 -11.80
N LEU A 206 -16.78 6.40 -10.55
CA LEU A 206 -17.81 7.00 -9.70
C LEU A 206 -17.24 7.89 -8.59
N ASP A 207 -15.93 8.08 -8.52
CA ASP A 207 -15.26 8.82 -7.44
C ASP A 207 -15.76 8.37 -6.05
N LEU A 208 -15.74 7.04 -5.81
CA LEU A 208 -16.25 6.45 -4.58
C LEU A 208 -15.48 6.98 -3.37
N ARG A 209 -16.18 7.22 -2.27
CA ARG A 209 -15.55 7.67 -1.03
C ARG A 209 -14.66 6.60 -0.40
N GLY A 210 -14.95 5.33 -0.66
CA GLY A 210 -14.18 4.21 -0.16
C GLY A 210 -14.75 2.86 -0.57
N ILE A 211 -13.99 1.81 -0.28
CA ILE A 211 -14.36 0.43 -0.56
C ILE A 211 -14.39 -0.34 0.78
N ALA A 212 -15.57 -0.73 1.24
CA ALA A 212 -15.75 -1.60 2.39
C ALA A 212 -15.57 -3.06 1.95
N LEU A 213 -14.47 -3.69 2.32
CA LEU A 213 -14.14 -5.04 1.88
C LEU A 213 -14.12 -6.00 3.06
N PHE A 214 -15.01 -6.98 3.08
CA PHE A 214 -15.05 -8.03 4.11
C PHE A 214 -14.14 -9.19 3.76
N THR A 215 -13.27 -9.58 4.69
CA THR A 215 -12.32 -10.67 4.48
C THR A 215 -11.97 -11.37 5.79
N GLU A 216 -11.92 -12.71 5.80
CA GLU A 216 -11.43 -13.49 6.94
C GLU A 216 -9.92 -13.78 6.83
N SER A 217 -9.41 -14.04 5.62
CA SER A 217 -8.01 -14.42 5.37
C SER A 217 -7.13 -13.31 4.79
N GLY A 218 -7.71 -12.17 4.41
CA GLY A 218 -6.98 -11.08 3.75
C GLY A 218 -6.73 -11.27 2.24
N VAL A 219 -7.09 -12.40 1.65
CA VAL A 219 -6.82 -12.70 0.22
C VAL A 219 -7.45 -11.68 -0.70
N THR A 220 -8.73 -11.35 -0.51
CA THR A 220 -9.45 -10.38 -1.35
C THR A 220 -8.88 -8.98 -1.22
N ALA A 221 -8.54 -8.56 0.00
CA ALA A 221 -7.91 -7.27 0.24
C ALA A 221 -6.56 -7.16 -0.50
N ARG A 222 -5.75 -8.23 -0.44
CA ARG A 222 -4.48 -8.32 -1.18
C ARG A 222 -4.69 -8.27 -2.70
N GLN A 223 -5.72 -8.93 -3.22
CA GLN A 223 -6.06 -8.86 -4.65
C GLN A 223 -6.48 -7.44 -5.04
N LEU A 224 -7.42 -6.84 -4.30
CA LEU A 224 -7.93 -5.50 -4.61
C LEU A 224 -6.85 -4.42 -4.50
N SER A 225 -6.00 -4.47 -3.47
CA SER A 225 -4.94 -3.46 -3.28
C SER A 225 -3.97 -3.39 -4.48
N LYS A 226 -3.80 -4.49 -5.24
CA LYS A 226 -2.93 -4.53 -6.42
C LYS A 226 -3.49 -3.85 -7.67
N TYR A 227 -4.75 -3.47 -7.64
CA TYR A 227 -5.33 -2.61 -8.67
C TYR A 227 -5.15 -1.11 -8.36
N HIS A 228 -4.61 -0.77 -7.18
CA HIS A 228 -4.39 0.61 -6.71
C HIS A 228 -5.59 1.53 -6.97
N PRO A 229 -6.81 1.16 -6.50
CA PRO A 229 -7.99 1.97 -6.74
C PRO A 229 -7.81 3.40 -6.18
N SER A 230 -8.44 4.38 -6.81
CA SER A 230 -8.36 5.78 -6.36
C SER A 230 -8.96 6.01 -4.97
N SER A 231 -9.84 5.11 -4.55
CA SER A 231 -10.54 5.15 -3.25
C SER A 231 -9.84 4.28 -2.20
N PRO A 232 -9.81 4.69 -0.92
CA PRO A 232 -9.24 3.90 0.15
C PRO A 232 -9.98 2.57 0.35
N ILE A 233 -9.24 1.51 0.69
CA ILE A 233 -9.79 0.19 0.99
C ILE A 233 -9.92 0.06 2.50
N PHE A 234 -11.15 -0.02 3.01
CA PHE A 234 -11.46 -0.33 4.40
C PHE A 234 -11.68 -1.84 4.52
N ALA A 235 -10.65 -2.56 4.96
CA ALA A 235 -10.68 -4.02 5.04
C ALA A 235 -11.21 -4.47 6.39
N LEU A 236 -12.45 -4.94 6.40
CA LEU A 236 -13.17 -5.38 7.59
C LEU A 236 -12.91 -6.86 7.86
N SER A 237 -12.36 -7.19 9.02
CA SER A 237 -12.08 -8.58 9.39
C SER A 237 -12.43 -8.88 10.84
N PRO A 238 -12.99 -10.07 11.15
CA PRO A 238 -13.15 -10.56 12.52
C PRO A 238 -11.85 -11.17 13.07
N VAL A 239 -10.82 -11.38 12.23
CA VAL A 239 -9.62 -12.14 12.58
C VAL A 239 -8.46 -11.18 12.85
N GLU A 240 -7.95 -11.17 14.09
CA GLU A 240 -6.89 -10.27 14.56
C GLU A 240 -5.60 -10.38 13.73
N VAL A 241 -5.12 -11.59 13.51
CA VAL A 241 -3.90 -11.84 12.71
C VAL A 241 -4.05 -11.30 11.28
N THR A 242 -5.25 -11.38 10.71
CA THR A 242 -5.53 -10.80 9.39
C THR A 242 -5.46 -9.28 9.45
N ILE A 243 -6.07 -8.64 10.45
CA ILE A 243 -5.99 -7.19 10.68
C ILE A 243 -4.52 -6.72 10.68
N ASN A 244 -3.66 -7.39 11.45
CA ASN A 244 -2.25 -7.03 11.55
C ASN A 244 -1.53 -7.09 10.19
N ARG A 245 -1.75 -8.16 9.43
CA ARG A 245 -1.12 -8.40 8.12
C ARG A 245 -1.60 -7.43 7.04
N LEU A 246 -2.86 -7.01 7.10
CA LEU A 246 -3.45 -6.08 6.13
C LEU A 246 -2.79 -4.68 6.16
N ASN A 247 -2.13 -4.30 7.25
CA ASN A 247 -1.36 -3.05 7.33
C ASN A 247 -0.18 -2.98 6.35
N LEU A 248 0.26 -4.12 5.79
CA LEU A 248 1.32 -4.15 4.78
C LEU A 248 0.81 -3.90 3.35
N LEU A 249 -0.51 -3.84 3.15
CA LEU A 249 -1.09 -3.69 1.83
C LEU A 249 -1.30 -2.21 1.47
N TRP A 250 -1.00 -1.88 0.23
CA TRP A 250 -1.21 -0.53 -0.30
C TRP A 250 -2.68 -0.08 -0.16
N GLY A 251 -2.88 1.19 0.24
CA GLY A 251 -4.19 1.84 0.30
C GLY A 251 -5.20 1.19 1.24
N THR A 252 -4.77 0.27 2.13
CA THR A 252 -5.66 -0.55 2.98
C THR A 252 -5.63 -0.07 4.42
N THR A 253 -6.80 0.24 4.96
CA THR A 253 -7.02 0.51 6.38
C THR A 253 -7.79 -0.68 6.98
N PRO A 254 -7.15 -1.53 7.78
CA PRO A 254 -7.85 -2.66 8.41
C PRO A 254 -8.73 -2.18 9.56
N ILE A 255 -9.95 -2.72 9.62
CA ILE A 255 -10.94 -2.41 10.65
C ILE A 255 -11.47 -3.72 11.23
N ARG A 256 -11.46 -3.83 12.55
CA ARG A 256 -12.05 -4.99 13.23
C ARG A 256 -13.56 -4.93 13.14
N CYS A 257 -14.19 -6.03 12.75
CA CYS A 257 -15.64 -6.15 12.67
C CYS A 257 -16.12 -7.47 13.31
N PRO A 258 -17.41 -7.57 13.70
CA PRO A 258 -17.99 -8.86 14.06
C PRO A 258 -18.05 -9.78 12.82
N LYS A 259 -18.20 -11.09 13.07
CA LYS A 259 -18.49 -12.04 11.98
C LYS A 259 -19.91 -11.80 11.48
N VAL A 260 -20.03 -11.61 10.18
CA VAL A 260 -21.29 -11.25 9.50
C VAL A 260 -21.69 -12.38 8.55
N ASN A 261 -22.97 -12.79 8.57
CA ASN A 261 -23.43 -13.95 7.83
C ASN A 261 -24.53 -13.65 6.79
N THR A 262 -25.09 -12.44 6.77
CA THR A 262 -26.14 -12.02 5.83
C THR A 262 -25.70 -10.77 5.05
N THR A 263 -26.25 -10.59 3.86
CA THR A 263 -25.92 -9.46 3.00
C THR A 263 -26.37 -8.12 3.60
N GLU A 264 -27.54 -8.12 4.25
CA GLU A 264 -28.12 -6.96 4.93
C GLU A 264 -27.20 -6.52 6.09
N ALA A 265 -26.77 -7.48 6.91
CA ALA A 265 -25.88 -7.19 8.03
C ALA A 265 -24.46 -6.74 7.57
N LEU A 266 -24.01 -7.13 6.37
CA LEU A 266 -22.78 -6.58 5.79
C LEU A 266 -22.91 -5.07 5.54
N VAL A 267 -24.05 -4.63 5.02
CA VAL A 267 -24.33 -3.20 4.77
C VAL A 267 -24.37 -2.44 6.10
N ASP A 268 -25.16 -2.91 7.07
CA ASP A 268 -25.32 -2.25 8.36
C ASP A 268 -23.98 -2.12 9.12
N VAL A 269 -23.16 -3.17 9.09
CA VAL A 269 -21.83 -3.17 9.74
C VAL A 269 -20.88 -2.24 9.01
N ALA A 270 -20.87 -2.22 7.67
CA ALA A 270 -20.03 -1.31 6.90
C ALA A 270 -20.41 0.15 7.18
N GLU A 271 -21.70 0.51 7.11
CA GLU A 271 -22.19 1.85 7.42
C GLU A 271 -21.76 2.28 8.83
N SER A 272 -22.11 1.46 9.82
CA SER A 272 -21.84 1.79 11.23
C SER A 272 -20.36 2.03 11.51
N LEU A 273 -19.49 1.13 11.02
CA LEU A 273 -18.05 1.24 11.29
C LEU A 273 -17.39 2.40 10.53
N LEU A 274 -17.79 2.64 9.29
CA LEU A 274 -17.20 3.71 8.48
C LEU A 274 -17.67 5.09 8.93
N GLU A 275 -18.94 5.23 9.34
CA GLU A 275 -19.47 6.48 9.89
C GLU A 275 -18.87 6.78 11.27
N GLN A 276 -18.86 5.80 12.19
CA GLN A 276 -18.26 5.95 13.52
C GLN A 276 -16.77 6.27 13.45
N GLY A 277 -16.05 5.69 12.49
CA GLY A 277 -14.65 5.99 12.23
C GLY A 277 -14.40 7.35 11.58
N GLY A 278 -15.44 8.05 11.16
CA GLY A 278 -15.35 9.33 10.47
C GLY A 278 -14.76 9.23 9.04
N TYR A 279 -14.73 8.02 8.47
CA TYR A 279 -14.17 7.76 7.15
C TYR A 279 -15.11 8.19 6.02
N VAL A 280 -16.41 7.98 6.23
CA VAL A 280 -17.46 8.23 5.23
C VAL A 280 -18.62 8.97 5.91
N ARG A 281 -19.28 9.84 5.15
CA ARG A 281 -20.41 10.66 5.60
C ARG A 281 -21.73 10.17 4.98
N PRO A 282 -22.89 10.49 5.58
CA PRO A 282 -24.18 10.26 4.93
C PRO A 282 -24.24 10.84 3.52
N ARG A 283 -24.84 10.11 2.59
CA ARG A 283 -25.01 10.42 1.15
C ARG A 283 -23.74 10.26 0.30
N GLU A 284 -22.59 9.94 0.87
CA GLU A 284 -21.43 9.53 0.09
C GLU A 284 -21.60 8.09 -0.41
N VAL A 285 -20.98 7.76 -1.55
CA VAL A 285 -21.10 6.44 -2.20
C VAL A 285 -19.87 5.61 -1.87
N ILE A 286 -20.12 4.35 -1.51
CA ILE A 286 -19.08 3.34 -1.28
C ILE A 286 -19.33 2.08 -2.11
N ALA A 287 -18.28 1.29 -2.32
CA ALA A 287 -18.43 -0.10 -2.75
C ALA A 287 -18.39 -1.02 -1.53
N ILE A 288 -19.25 -2.04 -1.51
CA ILE A 288 -19.20 -3.12 -0.52
C ILE A 288 -18.84 -4.40 -1.23
N VAL A 289 -17.73 -5.02 -0.83
CA VAL A 289 -17.18 -6.25 -1.42
C VAL A 289 -17.13 -7.35 -0.39
N ALA A 290 -17.67 -8.51 -0.71
CA ALA A 290 -17.74 -9.64 0.22
C ALA A 290 -17.79 -10.99 -0.51
N GLY A 291 -17.58 -12.07 0.24
CA GLY A 291 -17.94 -13.43 -0.15
C GLY A 291 -19.23 -13.85 0.54
N THR A 292 -20.19 -14.37 -0.22
CA THR A 292 -21.48 -14.86 0.32
C THR A 292 -21.39 -16.27 0.91
N ARG A 293 -20.22 -16.90 0.91
CA ARG A 293 -19.97 -18.24 1.45
C ARG A 293 -18.83 -18.21 2.45
N THR A 294 -18.88 -19.05 3.47
CA THR A 294 -17.91 -19.19 4.56
C THR A 294 -16.54 -19.77 4.17
N LYS A 295 -16.25 -19.96 2.88
CA LYS A 295 -14.95 -20.45 2.40
C LYS A 295 -14.07 -19.29 1.98
N SER A 296 -12.82 -19.27 2.47
CA SER A 296 -11.79 -18.32 2.04
C SER A 296 -11.67 -18.30 0.50
N GLY A 297 -11.58 -17.10 -0.11
CA GLY A 297 -11.52 -16.93 -1.56
C GLY A 297 -12.88 -16.98 -2.28
N SER A 298 -14.01 -16.94 -1.57
CA SER A 298 -15.36 -16.99 -2.14
C SER A 298 -15.94 -15.61 -2.48
N THR A 299 -15.12 -14.58 -2.67
CA THR A 299 -15.57 -13.24 -3.05
C THR A 299 -16.36 -13.29 -4.36
N ASN A 300 -17.65 -12.95 -4.28
CA ASN A 300 -18.59 -13.02 -5.41
C ASN A 300 -19.68 -11.94 -5.33
N PHE A 301 -19.51 -10.95 -4.44
CA PHE A 301 -20.48 -9.90 -4.20
C PHE A 301 -19.81 -8.54 -4.28
N LEU A 302 -20.39 -7.66 -5.10
CA LEU A 302 -20.09 -6.24 -5.20
C LEU A 302 -21.41 -5.48 -5.15
N ARG A 303 -21.54 -4.54 -4.24
CA ARG A 303 -22.68 -3.62 -4.15
C ARG A 303 -22.16 -2.18 -4.10
N LEU A 304 -22.72 -1.32 -4.93
CA LEU A 304 -22.61 0.13 -4.75
C LEU A 304 -23.68 0.58 -3.76
N HIS A 305 -23.29 1.38 -2.78
CA HIS A 305 -24.16 1.75 -1.68
C HIS A 305 -24.01 3.22 -1.33
N VAL A 306 -25.15 3.91 -1.17
CA VAL A 306 -25.22 5.28 -0.68
C VAL A 306 -25.41 5.25 0.82
N MET A 307 -24.49 5.84 1.57
CA MET A 307 -24.52 5.87 3.03
C MET A 307 -25.79 6.52 3.56
N GLY A 308 -26.48 5.80 4.48
CA GLY A 308 -27.75 6.24 5.08
C GLY A 308 -29.00 5.97 4.23
N GLU A 309 -28.87 5.30 3.09
CA GLU A 309 -30.00 4.94 2.22
C GLU A 309 -30.13 3.43 2.07
N HIS A 310 -31.16 2.86 2.65
CA HIS A 310 -31.45 1.41 2.54
C HIS A 310 -32.01 1.01 1.17
N ASN A 311 -32.40 1.97 0.32
CA ASN A 311 -32.97 1.73 -1.00
C ASN A 311 -32.39 2.68 -2.06
N LEU A 312 -31.85 2.11 -3.15
CA LEU A 312 -31.24 2.88 -4.27
C LEU A 312 -32.27 3.38 -5.29
N GLU A 313 -33.57 3.17 -5.07
CA GLU A 313 -34.61 3.65 -5.98
C GLU A 313 -34.65 5.19 -5.98
N GLY A 314 -34.23 5.79 -7.11
CA GLY A 314 -34.25 7.23 -7.34
C GLY A 314 -32.92 7.97 -7.18
N VAL A 315 -31.84 7.29 -6.77
CA VAL A 315 -30.51 7.90 -6.68
C VAL A 315 -29.92 8.08 -8.09
N ARG A 316 -29.73 9.33 -8.50
CA ARG A 316 -28.99 9.67 -9.72
C ARG A 316 -27.52 9.82 -9.37
N PHE A 317 -26.69 8.86 -9.77
CA PHE A 317 -25.23 8.87 -9.57
C PHE A 317 -24.53 9.96 -10.43
N PHE A 318 -25.22 10.56 -11.38
CA PHE A 318 -24.73 11.59 -12.26
C PHE A 318 -25.49 12.91 -12.02
N ALA A 319 -25.24 13.58 -10.91
CA ALA A 319 -25.41 15.01 -10.88
C ALA A 319 -24.16 15.62 -11.54
N PRO A 320 -24.28 16.43 -12.62
CA PRO A 320 -23.14 17.19 -13.07
C PRO A 320 -22.65 18.02 -11.89
N LYS A 321 -21.34 18.02 -11.61
CA LYS A 321 -20.74 18.95 -10.66
C LYS A 321 -21.20 20.34 -11.10
N GLU A 322 -22.06 21.00 -10.33
CA GLU A 322 -22.23 22.42 -10.46
C GLU A 322 -20.86 23.02 -10.25
N GLU A 323 -20.24 23.54 -11.30
CA GLU A 323 -19.04 24.35 -11.18
C GLU A 323 -19.38 25.42 -10.16
N GLU A 324 -18.85 25.35 -8.96
CA GLU A 324 -18.86 26.46 -8.03
C GLU A 324 -18.19 27.59 -8.76
N HIS A 325 -19.03 28.51 -9.25
CA HIS A 325 -18.60 29.75 -9.86
C HIS A 325 -17.90 30.55 -8.78
N VAL A 326 -16.57 30.31 -8.62
CA VAL A 326 -15.72 31.16 -7.80
C VAL A 326 -15.75 32.53 -8.47
N PRO A 327 -16.41 33.57 -7.87
CA PRO A 327 -16.39 34.86 -8.43
C PRO A 327 -14.94 35.32 -8.54
N ALA A 328 -14.56 35.79 -9.75
CA ALA A 328 -13.24 36.32 -9.99
C ALA A 328 -12.92 37.41 -8.94
N PRO A 329 -11.72 37.40 -8.35
CA PRO A 329 -11.34 38.41 -7.38
C PRO A 329 -11.47 39.77 -8.00
N ALA A 330 -12.17 40.68 -7.30
CA ALA A 330 -12.35 42.07 -7.72
C ALA A 330 -10.96 42.69 -8.00
N PRO A 331 -10.80 43.49 -9.08
CA PRO A 331 -9.53 44.12 -9.40
C PRO A 331 -9.12 45.03 -8.23
N GLU A 332 -7.98 44.72 -7.62
CA GLU A 332 -7.35 45.59 -6.61
C GLU A 332 -7.18 46.98 -7.18
N ALA A 333 -7.78 47.94 -6.51
CA ALA A 333 -7.64 49.34 -6.85
C ALA A 333 -6.16 49.73 -6.79
N ALA A 334 -5.61 50.10 -7.94
CA ALA A 334 -4.21 50.50 -8.07
C ALA A 334 -3.88 51.61 -7.05
N ALA A 335 -3.11 51.25 -6.03
CA ALA A 335 -2.57 52.23 -5.09
C ALA A 335 -1.64 53.19 -5.84
N ARG A 336 -2.07 54.43 -5.98
CA ARG A 336 -1.29 55.52 -6.52
C ARG A 336 -0.03 55.72 -5.65
N THR A 337 1.09 55.22 -6.09
CA THR A 337 2.40 55.55 -5.51
C THR A 337 2.72 57.00 -5.83
N LYS A 338 2.71 57.83 -4.79
CA LYS A 338 3.23 59.23 -4.86
C LYS A 338 4.74 59.15 -5.17
N ARG A 339 5.13 59.75 -6.31
CA ARG A 339 6.54 59.97 -6.65
C ARG A 339 7.17 60.89 -5.58
N PRO A 340 8.36 60.56 -5.05
CA PRO A 340 9.11 61.51 -4.22
C PRO A 340 9.72 62.62 -5.07
N ALA A 341 9.70 63.89 -4.53
CA ALA A 341 10.25 65.08 -5.13
C ALA A 341 11.77 65.00 -5.34
N PRO A 342 12.34 65.63 -6.38
CA PRO A 342 13.78 65.63 -6.63
C PRO A 342 14.52 66.49 -5.61
N LYS A 343 15.65 66.00 -5.06
CA LYS A 343 16.58 66.67 -4.18
C LYS A 343 17.37 67.74 -4.96
N PRO A 344 17.62 68.92 -4.38
CA PRO A 344 18.35 69.99 -5.04
C PRO A 344 19.87 69.62 -5.18
N ALA A 345 20.41 70.06 -6.33
CA ALA A 345 21.81 69.90 -6.69
C ALA A 345 22.73 70.71 -5.74
N LYS A 346 23.75 70.02 -5.17
CA LYS A 346 24.89 70.73 -4.53
C LYS A 346 25.89 71.12 -5.58
N LYS A 347 26.15 72.46 -5.64
CA LYS A 347 27.31 73.07 -6.31
C LYS A 347 28.53 72.75 -5.44
N LYS A 348 29.52 72.15 -6.02
CA LYS A 348 30.94 72.44 -6.20
C LYS A 348 31.64 71.23 -6.71
#